data_c394372d454c0ab0ef0a008fce090b04
#
_entry.id   c394372d454c0ab0ef0a008fce090b04
#
_cell.length_a   1.000
_cell.length_b   1.000
_cell.length_c   1.000
_cell.angle_alpha   90.00
_cell.angle_beta   90.00
_cell.angle_gamma   90.00
#
_symmetry.space_group_name_H-M   'P 1'
#
loop_
_entity.id
_entity.type
_entity.pdbx_description
1 polymer ?
#
loop_
_entity_poly.entity_id
_entity_poly.type
_entity_poly.pdbx_seq_one_letter_code
_entity_poly.pdbx_strand_id
1 'polypeptide(L)'
;LKVVAIDYGAKRNILRCLASVGCDVTVLPATATAEDVLALNPEGVFLSNGPGDPAATGAYAVPMIQGVLKADLPLFGICLGHQMLALALGAKTVKMNHGHHGANHPVKDLTTGKVEITSMNHGFTVDSQTLPKGVSETHVSLFDGSNCGIAVDGKPIYSVQYHPEAS
;
A
#
# COMPACT_ATOMS: atom_id res chain seq x y z
N LEU A 1 -6.81 18.70 -3.43
CA LEU A 1 -6.87 17.69 -2.37
C LEU A 1 -5.54 17.61 -1.66
N LYS A 2 -5.53 17.81 -0.36
CA LYS A 2 -4.31 17.80 0.44
C LYS A 2 -3.95 16.37 0.86
N VAL A 3 -2.80 15.88 0.40
CA VAL A 3 -2.34 14.52 0.66
C VAL A 3 -0.99 14.55 1.38
N VAL A 4 -0.88 13.78 2.46
CA VAL A 4 0.41 13.51 3.10
C VAL A 4 0.93 12.18 2.58
N ALA A 5 2.11 12.21 1.98
CA ALA A 5 2.80 11.02 1.48
C ALA A 5 3.91 10.62 2.44
N ILE A 6 3.90 9.38 2.88
CA ILE A 6 4.97 8.83 3.72
C ILE A 6 5.99 8.16 2.80
N ASP A 7 7.23 8.60 2.90
CA ASP A 7 8.32 8.17 2.00
C ASP A 7 9.10 6.99 2.61
N TYR A 8 8.79 5.79 2.14
CA TYR A 8 9.55 4.57 2.48
C TYR A 8 10.66 4.27 1.47
N GLY A 9 10.97 5.20 0.58
CA GLY A 9 11.85 5.04 -0.56
C GLY A 9 11.11 5.28 -1.88
N ALA A 10 10.24 6.30 -1.89
CA ALA A 10 9.30 6.55 -2.97
C ALA A 10 10.00 6.84 -4.30
N LYS A 11 9.47 6.26 -5.35
CA LYS A 11 9.81 6.67 -6.72
C LYS A 11 9.20 8.04 -7.00
N ARG A 12 9.99 8.94 -7.60
CA ARG A 12 9.52 10.29 -7.96
C ARG A 12 8.28 10.27 -8.82
N ASN A 13 8.15 9.28 -9.71
CA ASN A 13 7.02 9.18 -10.60
C ASN A 13 5.70 9.01 -9.85
N ILE A 14 5.68 8.32 -8.73
CA ILE A 14 4.49 8.17 -7.89
C ILE A 14 4.03 9.53 -7.38
N LEU A 15 4.95 10.31 -6.84
CA LEU A 15 4.65 11.65 -6.33
C LEU A 15 4.20 12.60 -7.46
N ARG A 16 4.81 12.48 -8.64
CA ARG A 16 4.40 13.23 -9.83
C ARG A 16 2.99 12.88 -10.28
N CYS A 17 2.63 11.59 -10.24
CA CYS A 17 1.28 11.15 -10.59
C CYS A 17 0.25 11.74 -9.63
N LEU A 18 0.52 11.75 -8.33
CA LEU A 18 -0.37 12.38 -7.36
C LEU A 18 -0.55 13.87 -7.62
N ALA A 19 0.54 14.58 -7.88
CA ALA A 19 0.49 16.01 -8.19
C ALA A 19 -0.26 16.27 -9.50
N SER A 20 -0.08 15.43 -10.51
CA SER A 20 -0.72 15.60 -11.83
C SER A 20 -2.23 15.45 -11.78
N VAL A 21 -2.79 14.73 -10.83
CA VAL A 21 -4.24 14.60 -10.64
C VAL A 21 -4.81 15.64 -9.67
N GLY A 22 -4.04 16.68 -9.36
CA GLY A 22 -4.50 17.82 -8.56
C GLY A 22 -4.29 17.69 -7.06
N CYS A 23 -3.48 16.73 -6.59
CA CYS A 23 -3.15 16.63 -5.18
C CYS A 23 -2.07 17.65 -4.78
N ASP A 24 -2.28 18.29 -3.64
CA ASP A 24 -1.24 19.07 -2.96
C ASP A 24 -0.52 18.11 -2.01
N VAL A 25 0.68 17.67 -2.40
CA VAL A 25 1.42 16.60 -1.72
C VAL A 25 2.46 17.16 -0.77
N THR A 26 2.36 16.80 0.50
CA THR A 26 3.42 17.02 1.49
C THR A 26 4.06 15.69 1.81
N VAL A 27 5.38 15.60 1.67
CA VAL A 27 6.14 14.37 1.90
C VAL A 27 6.72 14.38 3.30
N LEU A 28 6.46 13.31 4.06
CA LEU A 28 7.06 13.09 5.37
C LEU A 28 7.99 11.88 5.34
N PRO A 29 9.01 11.86 6.22
CA PRO A 29 9.92 10.72 6.28
C PRO A 29 9.24 9.45 6.78
N ALA A 30 9.85 8.30 6.53
CA ALA A 30 9.34 6.98 6.91
C ALA A 30 9.07 6.86 8.42
N THR A 31 9.81 7.60 9.23
CA THR A 31 9.71 7.58 10.70
C THR A 31 8.67 8.55 11.26
N ALA A 32 7.92 9.26 10.41
CA ALA A 32 6.88 10.18 10.87
C ALA A 32 5.85 9.46 11.77
N THR A 33 5.40 10.15 12.80
CA THR A 33 4.38 9.65 13.71
C THR A 33 2.98 10.00 13.20
N ALA A 34 1.95 9.36 13.77
CA ALA A 34 0.57 9.73 13.46
C ALA A 34 0.30 11.20 13.81
N GLU A 35 0.87 11.70 14.90
CA GLU A 35 0.74 13.11 15.29
C GLU A 35 1.31 14.05 14.23
N ASP A 36 2.48 13.71 13.66
CA ASP A 36 3.10 14.50 12.59
C ASP A 36 2.17 14.57 11.36
N VAL A 37 1.56 13.46 10.99
CA VAL A 37 0.64 13.37 9.86
C VAL A 37 -0.62 14.20 10.12
N LEU A 38 -1.25 13.98 11.26
CA LEU A 38 -2.53 14.62 11.61
C LEU A 38 -2.39 16.12 11.83
N ALA A 39 -1.21 16.59 12.28
CA ALA A 39 -0.94 18.02 12.45
C ALA A 39 -1.03 18.82 11.14
N LEU A 40 -0.87 18.15 10.00
CA LEU A 40 -0.98 18.77 8.68
C LEU A 40 -2.42 18.84 8.14
N ASN A 41 -3.38 18.30 8.87
CA ASN A 41 -4.80 18.23 8.47
C ASN A 41 -4.99 17.70 7.04
N PRO A 42 -4.46 16.52 6.70
CA PRO A 42 -4.59 15.98 5.35
C PRO A 42 -6.01 15.52 5.05
N GLU A 43 -6.37 15.54 3.78
CA GLU A 43 -7.61 14.95 3.27
C GLU A 43 -7.43 13.48 2.93
N GLY A 44 -6.19 13.03 2.76
CA GLY A 44 -5.82 11.64 2.54
C GLY A 44 -4.36 11.39 2.84
N VAL A 45 -4.02 10.11 3.01
CA VAL A 45 -2.65 9.67 3.29
C VAL A 45 -2.23 8.64 2.25
N PHE A 46 -1.02 8.80 1.74
CA PHE A 46 -0.41 7.87 0.80
C PHE A 46 0.80 7.19 1.43
N LEU A 47 0.86 5.87 1.33
CA LEU A 47 1.99 5.06 1.78
C LEU A 47 2.78 4.61 0.55
N SER A 48 4.01 5.07 0.43
CA SER A 48 4.81 4.84 -0.76
C SER A 48 5.38 3.42 -0.84
N ASN A 49 5.89 3.10 -2.02
CA ASN A 49 6.78 1.97 -2.19
C ASN A 49 8.10 2.20 -1.45
N GLY A 50 8.87 1.14 -1.28
CA GLY A 50 10.19 1.20 -0.68
C GLY A 50 10.86 -0.17 -0.70
N PRO A 51 12.16 -0.23 -0.45
CA PRO A 51 12.91 -1.47 -0.40
C PRO A 51 12.84 -2.13 0.98
N GLY A 52 13.25 -3.39 1.04
CA GLY A 52 13.56 -4.07 2.27
C GLY A 52 12.47 -4.95 2.83
N ASP A 53 12.72 -5.39 4.06
CA ASP A 53 11.85 -6.30 4.80
C ASP A 53 10.69 -5.52 5.44
N PRO A 54 9.43 -5.90 5.15
CA PRO A 54 8.27 -5.27 5.77
C PRO A 54 8.30 -5.28 7.30
N ALA A 55 8.82 -6.34 7.91
CA ALA A 55 8.86 -6.45 9.37
C ALA A 55 9.74 -5.37 10.00
N ALA A 56 10.89 -5.07 9.39
CA ALA A 56 11.79 -4.02 9.89
C ALA A 56 11.16 -2.63 9.79
N THR A 57 10.55 -2.31 8.66
CA THR A 57 9.86 -1.02 8.46
C THR A 57 8.60 -0.93 9.33
N GLY A 58 7.92 -2.05 9.57
CA GLY A 58 6.71 -2.12 10.36
C GLY A 58 6.89 -1.67 11.80
N ALA A 59 8.09 -1.75 12.36
CA ALA A 59 8.34 -1.35 13.74
C ALA A 59 7.92 0.10 14.02
N TYR A 60 8.13 1.02 13.06
CA TYR A 60 7.71 2.42 13.20
C TYR A 60 6.50 2.77 12.32
N ALA A 61 6.31 2.08 11.20
CA ALA A 61 5.19 2.38 10.30
C ALA A 61 3.84 1.92 10.84
N VAL A 62 3.76 0.76 11.46
CA VAL A 62 2.50 0.19 11.95
C VAL A 62 1.82 1.08 12.99
N PRO A 63 2.49 1.57 14.05
CA PRO A 63 1.83 2.48 15.00
C PRO A 63 1.31 3.75 14.35
N MET A 64 2.06 4.32 13.40
CA MET A 64 1.64 5.53 12.67
C MET A 64 0.37 5.25 11.88
N ILE A 65 0.34 4.16 11.11
CA ILE A 65 -0.81 3.81 10.27
C ILE A 65 -2.04 3.54 11.14
N GLN A 66 -1.88 2.84 12.27
CA GLN A 66 -2.99 2.60 13.20
C GLN A 66 -3.58 3.90 13.73
N GLY A 67 -2.75 4.91 14.02
CA GLY A 67 -3.23 6.22 14.42
C GLY A 67 -4.01 6.94 13.32
N VAL A 68 -3.54 6.85 12.08
CA VAL A 68 -4.23 7.41 10.92
C VAL A 68 -5.56 6.72 10.66
N LEU A 69 -5.61 5.39 10.81
CA LEU A 69 -6.84 4.61 10.65
C LEU A 69 -7.90 5.02 11.68
N LYS A 70 -7.50 5.30 12.91
CA LYS A 70 -8.41 5.79 13.96
C LYS A 70 -9.00 7.17 13.63
N ALA A 71 -8.30 7.98 12.87
CA ALA A 71 -8.77 9.29 12.42
C ALA A 71 -9.72 9.23 11.22
N ASP A 72 -10.01 8.03 10.69
CA ASP A 72 -10.93 7.79 9.57
C ASP A 72 -10.54 8.54 8.28
N LEU A 73 -9.26 8.69 8.02
CA LEU A 73 -8.77 9.33 6.80
C LEU A 73 -8.72 8.33 5.64
N PRO A 74 -9.02 8.78 4.41
CA PRO A 74 -8.71 7.99 3.22
C PRO A 74 -7.23 7.64 3.17
N LEU A 75 -6.92 6.40 2.78
CA LEU A 75 -5.55 5.92 2.73
C LEU A 75 -5.35 5.00 1.53
N PHE A 76 -4.23 5.19 0.83
CA PHE A 76 -3.81 4.33 -0.27
C PHE A 76 -2.35 3.96 -0.12
N GLY A 77 -2.03 2.68 -0.35
CA GLY A 77 -0.66 2.17 -0.30
C GLY A 77 -0.24 1.41 -1.55
N ILE A 78 1.03 1.54 -1.91
CA ILE A 78 1.63 0.86 -3.06
C ILE A 78 2.85 0.05 -2.60
N CYS A 79 2.94 -1.22 -3.01
CA CYS A 79 4.06 -2.12 -2.78
C CYS A 79 4.38 -2.25 -1.28
N LEU A 80 5.47 -1.67 -0.79
CA LEU A 80 5.77 -1.70 0.65
C LEU A 80 4.67 -1.03 1.47
N GLY A 81 4.07 0.05 0.96
CA GLY A 81 2.94 0.71 1.62
C GLY A 81 1.73 -0.20 1.76
N HIS A 82 1.46 -1.05 0.76
CA HIS A 82 0.44 -2.09 0.83
C HIS A 82 0.74 -3.08 1.97
N GLN A 83 1.98 -3.53 2.07
CA GLN A 83 2.41 -4.47 3.11
C GLN A 83 2.31 -3.84 4.51
N MET A 84 2.68 -2.56 4.64
CA MET A 84 2.56 -1.82 5.90
C MET A 84 1.10 -1.67 6.33
N LEU A 85 0.21 -1.36 5.41
CA LEU A 85 -1.23 -1.29 5.70
C LEU A 85 -1.75 -2.65 6.19
N ALA A 86 -1.38 -3.73 5.52
CA ALA A 86 -1.80 -5.08 5.93
C ALA A 86 -1.34 -5.40 7.35
N LEU A 87 -0.07 -5.12 7.68
CA LEU A 87 0.46 -5.33 9.03
C LEU A 87 -0.30 -4.49 10.07
N ALA A 88 -0.59 -3.23 9.75
CA ALA A 88 -1.33 -2.33 10.65
C ALA A 88 -2.76 -2.82 10.92
N LEU A 89 -3.36 -3.51 9.96
CA LEU A 89 -4.70 -4.10 10.08
C LEU A 89 -4.68 -5.46 10.83
N GLY A 90 -3.51 -6.01 11.11
CA GLY A 90 -3.36 -7.27 11.84
C GLY A 90 -3.06 -8.49 10.97
N ALA A 91 -2.89 -8.32 9.68
CA ALA A 91 -2.45 -9.39 8.79
C ALA A 91 -0.94 -9.63 8.90
N LYS A 92 -0.46 -10.68 8.26
CA LYS A 92 0.96 -11.05 8.25
C LYS A 92 1.52 -11.00 6.83
N THR A 93 2.83 -10.78 6.74
CA THR A 93 3.59 -10.90 5.49
C THR A 93 4.49 -12.13 5.55
N VAL A 94 4.74 -12.71 4.38
CA VAL A 94 5.63 -13.87 4.25
C VAL A 94 6.62 -13.63 3.12
N LYS A 95 7.83 -14.19 3.25
CA LYS A 95 8.83 -14.14 2.21
C LYS A 95 8.45 -15.12 1.09
N MET A 96 8.52 -14.66 -0.16
CA MET A 96 8.25 -15.48 -1.33
C MET A 96 9.49 -16.32 -1.68
N ASN A 97 9.27 -17.53 -2.19
CA ASN A 97 10.37 -18.36 -2.73
C ASN A 97 11.02 -17.69 -3.94
N HIS A 98 10.19 -17.15 -4.83
CA HIS A 98 10.61 -16.35 -5.97
C HIS A 98 9.79 -15.06 -5.95
N GLY A 99 10.45 -13.92 -5.79
CA GLY A 99 9.76 -12.63 -5.83
C GLY A 99 9.18 -12.36 -7.22
N HIS A 100 8.32 -11.36 -7.28
CA HIS A 100 7.80 -10.85 -8.55
C HIS A 100 8.61 -9.63 -8.97
N HIS A 101 9.26 -9.72 -10.13
CA HIS A 101 10.09 -8.64 -10.69
C HIS A 101 9.80 -8.52 -12.18
N GLY A 102 9.52 -7.30 -12.63
CA GLY A 102 9.29 -7.02 -14.05
C GLY A 102 7.93 -6.42 -14.36
N ALA A 103 7.65 -6.26 -15.65
CA ALA A 103 6.50 -5.53 -16.16
C ALA A 103 5.41 -6.43 -16.77
N ASN A 104 5.49 -7.74 -16.61
CA ASN A 104 4.62 -8.71 -17.26
C ASN A 104 3.84 -9.58 -16.27
N HIS A 105 3.36 -8.99 -15.18
CA HIS A 105 2.65 -9.72 -14.13
C HIS A 105 1.15 -9.54 -14.27
N PRO A 106 0.41 -10.60 -14.68
CA PRO A 106 -1.05 -10.54 -14.77
C PRO A 106 -1.66 -10.58 -13.38
N VAL A 107 -2.51 -9.60 -13.09
CA VAL A 107 -3.24 -9.47 -11.83
C VAL A 107 -4.72 -9.43 -12.12
N LYS A 108 -5.49 -10.23 -11.40
CA LYS A 108 -6.94 -10.23 -11.48
C LYS A 108 -7.52 -9.33 -10.40
N ASP A 109 -8.34 -8.38 -10.81
CA ASP A 109 -9.18 -7.60 -9.92
C ASP A 109 -10.44 -8.41 -9.59
N LEU A 110 -10.54 -8.84 -8.35
CA LEU A 110 -11.64 -9.70 -7.88
C LEU A 110 -12.98 -8.94 -7.81
N THR A 111 -12.94 -7.62 -7.79
CA THR A 111 -14.15 -6.79 -7.73
C THR A 111 -14.82 -6.63 -9.09
N THR A 112 -14.05 -6.68 -10.18
CA THR A 112 -14.53 -6.49 -11.56
C THR A 112 -14.38 -7.74 -12.43
N GLY A 113 -13.53 -8.69 -12.02
CA GLY A 113 -13.14 -9.84 -12.84
C GLY A 113 -12.14 -9.52 -13.95
N LYS A 114 -11.70 -8.29 -14.07
CA LYS A 114 -10.74 -7.86 -15.11
C LYS A 114 -9.33 -8.28 -14.76
N VAL A 115 -8.54 -8.52 -15.80
CA VAL A 115 -7.11 -8.84 -15.68
C VAL A 115 -6.31 -7.68 -16.25
N GLU A 116 -5.31 -7.23 -15.48
CA GLU A 116 -4.37 -6.19 -15.89
C GLU A 116 -2.95 -6.75 -15.89
N ILE A 117 -2.15 -6.31 -16.84
CA ILE A 117 -0.71 -6.60 -16.85
C ILE A 117 -0.03 -5.49 -16.06
N THR A 118 0.69 -5.86 -15.02
CA THR A 118 1.24 -4.93 -14.04
C THR A 118 2.75 -5.04 -13.91
N SER A 119 3.35 -3.99 -13.37
CA SER A 119 4.76 -4.00 -12.95
C SER A 119 4.85 -4.30 -11.47
N MET A 120 5.74 -5.22 -11.13
CA MET A 120 6.01 -5.60 -9.74
C MET A 120 7.50 -5.65 -9.46
N ASN A 121 7.85 -5.37 -8.22
CA ASN A 121 9.21 -5.53 -7.71
C ASN A 121 9.15 -5.75 -6.20
N HIS A 122 8.91 -7.00 -5.79
CA HIS A 122 8.81 -7.34 -4.37
C HIS A 122 9.20 -8.79 -4.10
N GLY A 123 9.74 -9.04 -2.91
CA GLY A 123 10.12 -10.38 -2.44
C GLY A 123 9.27 -10.88 -1.27
N PHE A 124 8.34 -10.07 -0.79
CA PHE A 124 7.41 -10.41 0.28
C PHE A 124 5.99 -10.21 -0.21
N THR A 125 5.06 -10.98 0.36
CA THR A 125 3.63 -10.86 0.04
C THR A 125 2.80 -10.88 1.33
N VAL A 126 1.61 -10.30 1.25
CA VAL A 126 0.62 -10.39 2.33
C VAL A 126 0.01 -11.79 2.31
N ASP A 127 -0.03 -12.43 3.48
CA ASP A 127 -0.72 -13.72 3.62
C ASP A 127 -2.21 -13.46 3.72
N SER A 128 -2.94 -13.73 2.64
CA SER A 128 -4.38 -13.46 2.56
C SER A 128 -5.22 -14.25 3.56
N GLN A 129 -4.71 -15.38 4.05
CA GLN A 129 -5.40 -16.17 5.08
C GLN A 129 -5.37 -15.49 6.46
N THR A 130 -4.50 -14.51 6.64
CA THR A 130 -4.38 -13.76 7.90
C THR A 130 -5.17 -12.44 7.90
N LEU A 131 -5.86 -12.12 6.81
CA LEU A 131 -6.68 -10.90 6.74
C LEU A 131 -7.80 -10.95 7.78
N PRO A 132 -7.95 -9.90 8.61
CA PRO A 132 -9.00 -9.88 9.62
C PRO A 132 -10.38 -9.67 9.00
N LYS A 133 -11.42 -9.88 9.81
CA LYS A 133 -12.79 -9.57 9.41
C LYS A 133 -12.90 -8.07 9.07
N GLY A 134 -13.58 -7.78 7.96
CA GLY A 134 -13.74 -6.40 7.47
C GLY A 134 -12.64 -5.95 6.51
N VAL A 135 -11.66 -6.81 6.23
CA VAL A 135 -10.62 -6.56 5.22
C VAL A 135 -10.75 -7.61 4.13
N SER A 136 -10.92 -7.15 2.90
CA SER A 136 -11.14 -8.02 1.74
C SER A 136 -9.94 -8.01 0.81
N GLU A 137 -9.61 -9.19 0.25
CA GLU A 137 -8.66 -9.31 -0.84
C GLU A 137 -9.30 -8.79 -2.12
N THR A 138 -8.64 -7.84 -2.80
CA THR A 138 -9.19 -7.22 -4.01
C THR A 138 -8.49 -7.66 -5.28
N HIS A 139 -7.23 -8.07 -5.18
CA HIS A 139 -6.41 -8.44 -6.33
C HIS A 139 -5.55 -9.65 -6.01
N VAL A 140 -5.36 -10.51 -7.00
CA VAL A 140 -4.49 -11.69 -6.91
C VAL A 140 -3.62 -11.84 -8.14
N SER A 141 -2.43 -12.37 -7.96
CA SER A 141 -1.55 -12.75 -9.07
C SER A 141 -2.10 -13.99 -9.77
N LEU A 142 -2.15 -13.95 -11.09
CA LEU A 142 -2.53 -15.13 -11.88
C LEU A 142 -1.37 -16.13 -12.02
N PHE A 143 -0.15 -15.76 -11.66
CA PHE A 143 0.99 -16.67 -11.68
C PHE A 143 0.97 -17.65 -10.51
N ASP A 144 0.66 -17.18 -9.30
CA ASP A 144 0.78 -18.01 -8.09
C ASP A 144 -0.33 -17.79 -7.07
N GLY A 145 -1.32 -16.96 -7.37
CA GLY A 145 -2.44 -16.68 -6.46
C GLY A 145 -2.08 -15.79 -5.28
N SER A 146 -0.86 -15.23 -5.24
CA SER A 146 -0.46 -14.35 -4.13
C SER A 146 -1.30 -13.08 -4.09
N ASN A 147 -1.44 -12.52 -2.88
CA ASN A 147 -2.20 -11.28 -2.68
C ASN A 147 -1.56 -10.11 -3.41
N CYS A 148 -2.36 -9.35 -4.13
CA CYS A 148 -1.92 -8.15 -4.84
C CYS A 148 -2.76 -6.92 -4.50
N GLY A 149 -3.70 -7.01 -3.58
CA GLY A 149 -4.49 -5.87 -3.15
C GLY A 149 -5.44 -6.21 -2.01
N ILE A 150 -5.69 -5.21 -1.16
CA ILE A 150 -6.66 -5.31 -0.07
C ILE A 150 -7.47 -4.01 0.02
N ALA A 151 -8.64 -4.10 0.65
CA ALA A 151 -9.46 -2.95 1.00
C ALA A 151 -10.14 -3.18 2.34
N VAL A 152 -10.39 -2.10 3.07
CA VAL A 152 -11.23 -2.13 4.27
C VAL A 152 -12.67 -1.91 3.84
N ASP A 153 -13.55 -2.84 4.18
CA ASP A 153 -14.94 -2.81 3.75
C ASP A 153 -15.66 -1.54 4.24
N GLY A 154 -16.31 -0.83 3.32
CA GLY A 154 -17.06 0.36 3.63
C GLY A 154 -16.24 1.62 3.91
N LYS A 155 -14.93 1.58 3.71
CA LYS A 155 -14.04 2.73 3.94
C LYS A 155 -13.14 2.99 2.72
N PRO A 156 -12.72 4.25 2.48
CA PRO A 156 -11.80 4.58 1.39
C PRO A 156 -10.34 4.26 1.80
N ILE A 157 -10.09 3.02 2.17
CA ILE A 157 -8.80 2.51 2.61
C ILE A 157 -8.50 1.27 1.78
N TYR A 158 -7.47 1.35 0.93
CA TYR A 158 -7.09 0.27 0.03
C TYR A 158 -5.64 0.36 -0.38
N SER A 159 -5.11 -0.73 -0.89
CA SER A 159 -3.72 -0.79 -1.33
C SER A 159 -3.52 -1.88 -2.39
N VAL A 160 -2.46 -1.73 -3.17
CA VAL A 160 -2.07 -2.68 -4.20
C VAL A 160 -0.58 -3.01 -4.09
N GLN A 161 -0.23 -4.26 -4.42
CA GLN A 161 1.17 -4.72 -4.39
C GLN A 161 1.94 -4.25 -5.63
N TYR A 162 1.27 -4.11 -6.75
CA TYR A 162 1.89 -3.69 -8.00
C TYR A 162 2.05 -2.16 -8.07
N HIS A 163 2.76 -1.70 -9.09
CA HIS A 163 3.03 -0.29 -9.34
C HIS A 163 2.08 0.25 -10.42
N PRO A 164 0.92 0.82 -10.06
CA PRO A 164 -0.05 1.32 -11.04
C PRO A 164 0.48 2.51 -11.84
N GLU A 165 1.44 3.27 -11.30
CA GLU A 165 2.05 4.39 -11.98
C GLU A 165 2.95 3.99 -13.16
N ALA A 166 3.36 2.73 -13.21
CA ALA A 166 4.27 2.21 -14.25
C ALA A 166 3.54 1.61 -15.45
N SER A 167 2.22 1.67 -15.47
CA SER A 167 1.41 1.16 -16.58
C SER A 167 1.27 2.17 -17.72
#